data_30815b2757deb8936236c55131f112e1
#
_entry.id   30815b2757deb8936236c55131f112e1
#
_cell.length_a   1.000
_cell.length_b   1.000
_cell.length_c   1.000
_cell.angle_alpha   90.00
_cell.angle_beta   90.00
_cell.angle_gamma   90.00
#
_symmetry.space_group_name_H-M   'P 1'
#
loop_
_entity.id
_entity.type
_entity.pdbx_description
1 polymer ?
#
loop_
_entity_poly.entity_id
_entity_poly.type
_entity_poly.pdbx_seq_one_letter_code
_entity_poly.pdbx_strand_id
1 'polypeptide(L)'
;MSVIKAPTQKRLLGRKSLFQIGKDLRPRLDRLIMKDSLLSDQAVFDRNTFKWIGLLEQNWQQIRDEATRINTTEIPSLGKISADHGRIAADRRWRSFFLAGYGYKRAENCARVPLTSTLIEQIPGLVTAVFSVLEAGCHIPRHYGMTKGMLTYHLPLKVPKDREHCWIQIEDKDGLKVHPWAEGQSLLFDDTYNHEVWNN
;
A
#
# COMPACT_ATOMS: atom_id res chain seq x y z
N MET A 1 15.74 66.16 -14.70
CA MET A 1 14.89 64.95 -14.74
C MET A 1 15.67 63.81 -14.15
N SER A 2 15.34 63.46 -12.91
CA SER A 2 16.04 62.41 -12.16
C SER A 2 15.27 61.09 -12.34
N VAL A 3 15.93 60.06 -12.91
CA VAL A 3 15.37 58.74 -13.16
C VAL A 3 15.53 57.91 -11.88
N ILE A 4 14.42 57.65 -11.21
CA ILE A 4 14.36 56.77 -10.02
C ILE A 4 14.41 55.31 -10.50
N LYS A 5 15.52 54.60 -10.21
CA LYS A 5 15.62 53.13 -10.44
C LYS A 5 14.74 52.39 -9.45
N ALA A 6 13.85 51.57 -9.97
CA ALA A 6 13.02 50.65 -9.15
C ALA A 6 13.89 49.64 -8.35
N PRO A 7 13.53 49.26 -7.13
CA PRO A 7 14.31 48.31 -6.36
C PRO A 7 14.21 46.91 -6.93
N THR A 8 15.37 46.26 -7.08
CA THR A 8 15.53 44.88 -7.51
C THR A 8 14.86 43.94 -6.50
N GLN A 9 13.82 43.27 -6.90
CA GLN A 9 13.11 42.28 -6.11
C GLN A 9 14.07 41.10 -5.81
N LYS A 10 14.58 41.04 -4.57
CA LYS A 10 15.32 39.85 -4.08
C LYS A 10 14.37 38.65 -4.14
N ARG A 11 14.65 37.71 -5.02
CA ARG A 11 14.02 36.39 -5.05
C ARG A 11 14.26 35.73 -3.70
N LEU A 12 13.26 35.72 -2.82
CA LEU A 12 13.22 34.90 -1.62
C LEU A 12 13.27 33.45 -2.07
N LEU A 13 14.38 32.78 -1.84
CA LEU A 13 14.50 31.33 -1.97
C LEU A 13 13.42 30.71 -1.07
N GLY A 14 12.33 30.20 -1.68
CA GLY A 14 11.22 29.62 -0.98
C GLY A 14 11.71 28.48 -0.07
N ARG A 15 11.37 28.51 1.21
CA ARG A 15 11.61 27.41 2.13
C ARG A 15 10.92 26.17 1.54
N LYS A 16 11.71 25.11 1.27
CA LYS A 16 11.17 23.79 0.87
C LYS A 16 10.19 23.34 1.96
N SER A 17 9.03 22.84 1.56
CA SER A 17 8.09 22.24 2.51
C SER A 17 8.74 20.99 3.16
N LEU A 18 8.31 20.63 4.39
CA LEU A 18 8.78 19.40 5.05
C LEU A 18 8.61 18.17 4.17
N PHE A 19 7.54 18.13 3.40
CA PHE A 19 7.28 17.08 2.41
C PHE A 19 8.35 17.04 1.30
N GLN A 20 8.77 18.20 0.79
CA GLN A 20 9.82 18.26 -0.23
C GLN A 20 11.18 17.84 0.33
N ILE A 21 11.48 18.22 1.57
CA ILE A 21 12.69 17.78 2.28
C ILE A 21 12.67 16.26 2.46
N GLY A 22 11.53 15.67 2.86
CA GLY A 22 11.35 14.23 2.97
C GLY A 22 11.62 13.50 1.64
N LYS A 23 11.09 14.01 0.53
CA LYS A 23 11.36 13.46 -0.81
C LYS A 23 12.84 13.52 -1.20
N ASP A 24 13.53 14.61 -0.87
CA ASP A 24 14.95 14.78 -1.21
C ASP A 24 15.87 13.87 -0.34
N LEU A 25 15.46 13.57 0.89
CA LEU A 25 16.19 12.69 1.82
C LEU A 25 15.95 11.19 1.54
N ARG A 26 14.79 10.83 1.00
CA ARG A 26 14.39 9.44 0.76
C ARG A 26 15.48 8.59 0.07
N PRO A 27 16.10 9.00 -1.07
CA PRO A 27 17.08 8.15 -1.74
C PRO A 27 18.33 7.84 -0.90
N ARG A 28 18.61 8.72 0.09
CA ARG A 28 19.72 8.48 1.03
C ARG A 28 19.34 7.50 2.12
N LEU A 29 18.11 7.64 2.64
CA LEU A 29 17.55 6.73 3.64
C LEU A 29 17.37 5.33 3.05
N ASP A 30 16.81 5.22 1.85
CA ASP A 30 16.62 3.95 1.16
C ASP A 30 17.96 3.23 0.93
N ARG A 31 19.04 3.95 0.56
CA ARG A 31 20.38 3.37 0.43
C ARG A 31 20.95 2.87 1.75
N LEU A 32 20.69 3.57 2.85
CA LEU A 32 21.11 3.11 4.19
C LEU A 32 20.35 1.87 4.61
N ILE A 33 19.02 1.85 4.43
CA ILE A 33 18.18 0.69 4.72
C ILE A 33 18.65 -0.52 3.90
N MET A 34 18.87 -0.34 2.60
CA MET A 34 19.28 -1.44 1.72
C MET A 34 20.68 -1.99 2.04
N LYS A 35 21.58 -1.15 2.60
CA LYS A 35 22.91 -1.61 2.99
C LYS A 35 22.88 -2.69 4.08
N ASP A 36 21.93 -2.57 5.01
CA ASP A 36 21.78 -3.48 6.15
C ASP A 36 20.59 -4.44 5.98
N SER A 37 19.91 -4.40 4.83
CA SER A 37 18.80 -5.29 4.52
C SER A 37 19.25 -6.72 4.32
N LEU A 38 18.52 -7.67 4.91
CA LEU A 38 18.69 -9.11 4.66
C LEU A 38 18.08 -9.57 3.34
N LEU A 39 17.30 -8.68 2.69
CA LEU A 39 16.63 -8.96 1.43
C LEU A 39 17.32 -8.22 0.29
N SER A 40 17.33 -8.84 -0.89
CA SER A 40 17.82 -8.21 -2.12
C SER A 40 16.88 -7.09 -2.58
N ASP A 41 17.42 -6.10 -3.31
CA ASP A 41 16.63 -5.04 -3.94
C ASP A 41 15.91 -5.59 -5.17
N GLN A 42 14.64 -5.94 -5.01
CA GLN A 42 13.78 -6.49 -6.06
C GLN A 42 12.33 -6.08 -5.85
N ALA A 43 11.57 -5.99 -6.94
CA ALA A 43 10.20 -5.52 -6.90
C ALA A 43 9.24 -6.54 -6.28
N VAL A 44 9.40 -7.83 -6.58
CA VAL A 44 8.50 -8.90 -6.13
C VAL A 44 9.32 -10.01 -5.49
N PHE A 45 8.85 -10.52 -4.37
CA PHE A 45 9.50 -11.57 -3.57
C PHE A 45 8.78 -12.91 -3.70
N ASP A 46 9.53 -13.99 -3.52
CA ASP A 46 8.98 -15.33 -3.45
C ASP A 46 8.07 -15.49 -2.22
N ARG A 47 6.96 -16.23 -2.37
CA ARG A 47 6.01 -16.50 -1.29
C ARG A 47 6.60 -17.30 -0.13
N ASN A 48 7.71 -18.00 -0.35
CA ASN A 48 8.42 -18.72 0.70
C ASN A 48 9.44 -17.86 1.46
N THR A 49 9.56 -16.56 1.12
CA THR A 49 10.48 -15.63 1.81
C THR A 49 10.23 -15.58 3.31
N PHE A 50 8.98 -15.64 3.73
CA PHE A 50 8.61 -15.63 5.15
C PHE A 50 7.62 -16.76 5.49
N LYS A 51 7.88 -17.46 6.59
CA LYS A 51 7.02 -18.59 7.04
C LYS A 51 5.57 -18.18 7.34
N TRP A 52 5.34 -16.94 7.80
CA TRP A 52 4.00 -16.46 8.10
C TRP A 52 3.11 -16.32 6.87
N ILE A 53 3.67 -16.20 5.67
CA ILE A 53 2.91 -16.17 4.42
C ILE A 53 2.09 -17.45 4.26
N GLY A 54 2.75 -18.60 4.42
CA GLY A 54 2.07 -19.90 4.35
C GLY A 54 0.95 -20.05 5.37
N LEU A 55 1.12 -19.47 6.57
CA LEU A 55 0.07 -19.46 7.59
C LEU A 55 -1.18 -18.70 7.11
N LEU A 56 -1.01 -17.53 6.50
CA LEU A 56 -2.14 -16.76 5.98
C LEU A 56 -2.78 -17.43 4.77
N GLU A 57 -1.98 -17.97 3.84
CA GLU A 57 -2.47 -18.67 2.66
C GLU A 57 -3.26 -19.94 3.03
N GLN A 58 -2.83 -20.71 4.04
CA GLN A 58 -3.57 -21.88 4.51
C GLN A 58 -4.92 -21.56 5.12
N ASN A 59 -5.08 -20.35 5.65
CA ASN A 59 -6.32 -19.89 6.30
C ASN A 59 -7.11 -18.90 5.43
N TRP A 60 -6.78 -18.73 4.15
CA TRP A 60 -7.36 -17.68 3.31
C TRP A 60 -8.88 -17.75 3.19
N GLN A 61 -9.46 -18.96 3.16
CA GLN A 61 -10.90 -19.16 3.07
C GLN A 61 -11.63 -18.67 4.31
N GLN A 62 -11.11 -18.97 5.50
CA GLN A 62 -11.67 -18.49 6.75
C GLN A 62 -11.51 -16.96 6.89
N ILE A 63 -10.37 -16.41 6.48
CA ILE A 63 -10.14 -14.96 6.41
C ILE A 63 -11.15 -14.31 5.46
N ARG A 64 -11.38 -14.91 4.28
CA ARG A 64 -12.39 -14.45 3.33
C ARG A 64 -13.79 -14.48 3.94
N ASP A 65 -14.14 -15.56 4.65
CA ASP A 65 -15.45 -15.71 5.24
C ASP A 65 -15.70 -14.67 6.34
N GLU A 66 -14.69 -14.32 7.13
CA GLU A 66 -14.75 -13.19 8.05
C GLU A 66 -14.90 -11.85 7.31
N ALA A 67 -14.08 -11.61 6.29
CA ALA A 67 -14.11 -10.38 5.50
C ALA A 67 -15.47 -10.15 4.81
N THR A 68 -16.09 -11.20 4.29
CA THR A 68 -17.38 -11.12 3.58
C THR A 68 -18.57 -10.84 4.49
N ARG A 69 -18.45 -11.08 5.81
CA ARG A 69 -19.48 -10.68 6.79
C ARG A 69 -19.46 -9.19 7.08
N ILE A 70 -18.41 -8.48 6.70
CA ILE A 70 -18.34 -7.03 6.89
C ILE A 70 -19.18 -6.37 5.80
N ASN A 71 -20.18 -5.57 6.22
CA ASN A 71 -20.96 -4.80 5.27
C ASN A 71 -20.09 -3.75 4.58
N THR A 72 -19.92 -3.87 3.27
CA THR A 72 -19.06 -2.96 2.49
C THR A 72 -19.51 -1.50 2.54
N THR A 73 -20.82 -1.24 2.76
CA THR A 73 -21.34 0.14 2.88
C THR A 73 -20.85 0.84 4.15
N GLU A 74 -20.47 0.09 5.17
CA GLU A 74 -19.88 0.61 6.43
C GLU A 74 -18.38 0.90 6.32
N ILE A 75 -17.72 0.38 5.28
CA ILE A 75 -16.27 0.55 5.10
C ILE A 75 -16.03 1.94 4.48
N PRO A 76 -15.26 2.81 5.17
CA PRO A 76 -14.98 4.13 4.63
C PRO A 76 -14.07 4.06 3.39
N SER A 77 -14.22 5.00 2.46
CA SER A 77 -13.25 5.16 1.37
C SER A 77 -11.89 5.58 1.93
N LEU A 78 -10.81 5.05 1.36
CA LEU A 78 -9.45 5.28 1.87
C LEU A 78 -9.08 6.77 1.88
N GLY A 79 -9.51 7.55 0.88
CA GLY A 79 -9.30 8.98 0.83
C GLY A 79 -9.89 9.78 1.99
N LYS A 80 -10.86 9.20 2.73
CA LYS A 80 -11.40 9.80 3.97
C LYS A 80 -10.56 9.47 5.21
N ILE A 81 -9.77 8.40 5.15
CA ILE A 81 -8.96 7.93 6.28
C ILE A 81 -7.62 8.65 6.33
N SER A 82 -7.04 8.94 5.17
CA SER A 82 -5.70 9.53 5.07
C SER A 82 -5.65 10.55 3.94
N ALA A 83 -5.24 11.78 4.26
CA ALA A 83 -5.04 12.85 3.28
C ALA A 83 -3.96 12.52 2.25
N ASP A 84 -2.91 11.79 2.63
CA ASP A 84 -1.83 11.36 1.71
C ASP A 84 -2.35 10.35 0.69
N HIS A 85 -3.24 9.44 1.09
CA HIS A 85 -3.90 8.53 0.17
C HIS A 85 -4.98 9.22 -0.68
N GLY A 86 -5.45 10.40 -0.29
CA GLY A 86 -6.45 11.17 -1.04
C GLY A 86 -6.00 11.51 -2.48
N ARG A 87 -4.70 11.57 -2.73
CA ARG A 87 -4.15 11.81 -4.07
C ARG A 87 -4.24 10.60 -5.00
N ILE A 88 -4.10 9.39 -4.46
CA ILE A 88 -4.17 8.12 -5.19
C ILE A 88 -5.52 7.45 -5.05
N ALA A 89 -6.27 7.77 -4.00
CA ALA A 89 -7.62 7.29 -3.70
C ALA A 89 -8.68 8.37 -4.01
N ALA A 90 -8.52 9.13 -5.09
CA ALA A 90 -9.54 10.09 -5.57
C ALA A 90 -10.86 9.37 -5.91
N ASP A 91 -10.77 8.10 -6.26
CA ASP A 91 -11.89 7.21 -6.49
C ASP A 91 -12.44 6.68 -5.15
N ARG A 92 -13.70 6.98 -4.85
CA ARG A 92 -14.38 6.50 -3.63
C ARG A 92 -14.60 4.99 -3.60
N ARG A 93 -14.35 4.30 -4.71
CA ARG A 93 -14.48 2.85 -4.88
C ARG A 93 -13.36 2.05 -4.23
N TRP A 94 -12.28 2.71 -3.78
CA TRP A 94 -11.29 2.08 -2.93
C TRP A 94 -11.61 2.32 -1.45
N ARG A 95 -11.94 1.24 -0.73
CA ARG A 95 -12.36 1.25 0.67
C ARG A 95 -11.41 0.43 1.53
N SER A 96 -11.25 0.80 2.78
CA SER A 96 -10.37 0.10 3.71
C SER A 96 -11.01 -0.10 5.07
N PHE A 97 -11.08 -1.37 5.49
CA PHE A 97 -11.48 -1.77 6.84
C PHE A 97 -10.22 -2.00 7.67
N PHE A 98 -9.90 -1.03 8.49
CA PHE A 98 -8.66 -0.98 9.25
C PHE A 98 -8.69 -1.90 10.47
N LEU A 99 -7.65 -2.75 10.63
CA LEU A 99 -7.47 -3.65 11.77
C LEU A 99 -6.37 -3.14 12.71
N ALA A 100 -5.20 -2.88 12.17
CA ALA A 100 -4.04 -2.42 12.93
C ALA A 100 -3.15 -1.48 12.10
N GLY A 101 -2.42 -0.60 12.74
CA GLY A 101 -1.41 0.22 12.09
C GLY A 101 -0.65 1.11 13.04
N TYR A 102 0.66 1.21 12.80
CA TYR A 102 1.59 2.06 13.54
C TYR A 102 1.50 1.90 15.08
N GLY A 103 1.39 0.65 15.54
CA GLY A 103 1.25 0.33 16.96
C GLY A 103 -0.16 0.48 17.54
N TYR A 104 -1.12 0.93 16.75
CA TYR A 104 -2.53 1.04 17.15
C TYR A 104 -3.34 -0.13 16.58
N LYS A 105 -4.19 -0.73 17.41
CA LYS A 105 -5.13 -1.79 17.03
C LYS A 105 -6.57 -1.30 17.21
N ARG A 106 -7.42 -1.46 16.18
CA ARG A 106 -8.83 -1.10 16.29
C ARG A 106 -9.63 -2.27 16.85
N ALA A 107 -9.76 -2.32 18.18
CA ALA A 107 -10.35 -3.43 18.88
C ALA A 107 -11.76 -3.82 18.39
N GLU A 108 -12.61 -2.85 18.09
CA GLU A 108 -13.97 -3.08 17.56
C GLU A 108 -13.96 -3.82 16.22
N ASN A 109 -13.07 -3.41 15.30
CA ASN A 109 -12.93 -4.06 14.00
C ASN A 109 -12.33 -5.46 14.14
N CYS A 110 -11.32 -5.60 15.00
CA CYS A 110 -10.68 -6.89 15.27
C CYS A 110 -11.64 -7.90 15.88
N ALA A 111 -12.55 -7.47 16.76
CA ALA A 111 -13.59 -8.34 17.35
C ALA A 111 -14.57 -8.91 16.30
N ARG A 112 -14.74 -8.23 15.16
CA ARG A 112 -15.58 -8.71 14.05
C ARG A 112 -14.91 -9.78 13.20
N VAL A 113 -13.58 -9.91 13.29
CA VAL A 113 -12.74 -10.82 12.49
C VAL A 113 -11.68 -11.47 13.37
N PRO A 114 -12.11 -12.28 14.37
CA PRO A 114 -11.23 -12.77 15.44
C PRO A 114 -10.12 -13.67 14.93
N LEU A 115 -10.38 -14.56 13.96
CA LEU A 115 -9.36 -15.42 13.40
C LEU A 115 -8.29 -14.58 12.64
N THR A 116 -8.72 -13.71 11.76
CA THR A 116 -7.81 -12.81 11.04
C THR A 116 -6.96 -12.00 12.02
N SER A 117 -7.58 -11.48 13.08
CA SER A 117 -6.87 -10.71 14.12
C SER A 117 -5.79 -11.52 14.81
N THR A 118 -6.06 -12.78 15.15
CA THR A 118 -5.08 -13.70 15.75
C THR A 118 -3.95 -14.04 14.77
N LEU A 119 -4.26 -14.21 13.48
CA LEU A 119 -3.26 -14.54 12.47
C LEU A 119 -2.30 -13.38 12.19
N ILE A 120 -2.82 -12.15 12.04
CA ILE A 120 -1.97 -10.97 11.80
C ILE A 120 -1.06 -10.62 12.98
N GLU A 121 -1.42 -10.97 14.20
CA GLU A 121 -0.56 -10.81 15.39
C GLU A 121 0.70 -11.69 15.35
N GLN A 122 0.71 -12.73 14.54
CA GLN A 122 1.85 -13.62 14.35
C GLN A 122 2.83 -13.11 13.28
N ILE A 123 2.52 -11.99 12.61
CA ILE A 123 3.40 -11.39 11.58
C ILE A 123 4.46 -10.54 12.27
N PRO A 124 5.74 -10.92 12.25
CA PRO A 124 6.79 -10.13 12.87
C PRO A 124 6.92 -8.75 12.21
N GLY A 125 6.96 -7.70 13.03
CA GLY A 125 7.14 -6.34 12.53
C GLY A 125 5.95 -5.80 11.73
N LEU A 126 4.74 -6.33 11.91
CA LEU A 126 3.53 -5.82 11.27
C LEU A 126 3.38 -4.32 11.48
N VAL A 127 3.36 -3.55 10.40
CA VAL A 127 3.16 -2.10 10.44
C VAL A 127 1.69 -1.75 10.27
N THR A 128 1.01 -2.36 9.29
CA THR A 128 -0.41 -2.08 9.00
C THR A 128 -1.11 -3.32 8.50
N ALA A 129 -2.36 -3.53 8.93
CA ALA A 129 -3.24 -4.58 8.42
C ALA A 129 -4.64 -4.01 8.16
N VAL A 130 -5.15 -4.25 6.96
CA VAL A 130 -6.46 -3.79 6.51
C VAL A 130 -7.11 -4.83 5.59
N PHE A 131 -8.44 -4.89 5.57
CA PHE A 131 -9.12 -5.42 4.40
C PHE A 131 -9.30 -4.28 3.40
N SER A 132 -8.77 -4.45 2.21
CA SER A 132 -8.87 -3.51 1.11
C SER A 132 -9.93 -3.99 0.13
N VAL A 133 -10.89 -3.13 -0.18
CA VAL A 133 -11.98 -3.43 -1.13
C VAL A 133 -11.84 -2.49 -2.32
N LEU A 134 -11.61 -3.07 -3.48
CA LEU A 134 -11.64 -2.38 -4.76
C LEU A 134 -12.92 -2.77 -5.47
N GLU A 135 -13.86 -1.82 -5.58
CA GLU A 135 -15.11 -2.03 -6.31
C GLU A 135 -14.84 -2.10 -7.83
N ALA A 136 -15.80 -2.68 -8.59
CA ALA A 136 -15.68 -2.75 -10.05
C ALA A 136 -15.44 -1.36 -10.68
N GLY A 137 -14.55 -1.29 -11.66
CA GLY A 137 -14.11 -0.07 -12.30
C GLY A 137 -13.14 0.77 -11.45
N CYS A 138 -12.64 0.26 -10.32
CA CYS A 138 -11.68 0.99 -9.49
C CYS A 138 -10.29 0.96 -10.12
N HIS A 139 -9.70 2.14 -10.25
CA HIS A 139 -8.31 2.33 -10.66
C HIS A 139 -7.53 3.07 -9.58
N ILE A 140 -6.42 2.49 -9.15
CA ILE A 140 -5.42 3.16 -8.33
C ILE A 140 -4.29 3.59 -9.26
N PRO A 141 -4.14 4.90 -9.54
CA PRO A 141 -3.17 5.41 -10.50
C PRO A 141 -1.73 5.06 -10.10
N ARG A 142 -0.85 5.06 -11.07
CA ARG A 142 0.57 4.78 -10.88
C ARG A 142 1.16 5.62 -9.76
N HIS A 143 1.73 4.95 -8.79
CA HIS A 143 2.33 5.55 -7.59
C HIS A 143 3.44 4.64 -7.04
N TYR A 144 4.06 5.07 -5.95
CA TYR A 144 5.07 4.31 -5.23
C TYR A 144 5.00 4.61 -3.73
N GLY A 145 5.40 3.65 -2.92
CA GLY A 145 5.44 3.73 -1.46
C GLY A 145 6.55 4.63 -0.93
N MET A 146 6.59 4.80 0.39
CA MET A 146 7.41 5.82 1.03
C MET A 146 8.83 5.38 1.38
N THR A 147 9.08 4.08 1.61
CA THR A 147 10.35 3.60 2.16
C THR A 147 10.60 2.14 1.85
N LYS A 148 11.86 1.82 1.60
CA LYS A 148 12.35 0.44 1.48
C LYS A 148 12.40 -0.33 2.82
N GLY A 149 12.05 0.32 3.93
CA GLY A 149 11.97 -0.32 5.23
C GLY A 149 10.72 -1.18 5.46
N MET A 150 9.81 -1.25 4.48
CA MET A 150 8.56 -2.00 4.57
C MET A 150 8.32 -2.76 3.27
N LEU A 151 7.69 -3.94 3.38
CA LEU A 151 7.14 -4.68 2.25
C LEU A 151 5.61 -4.67 2.32
N THR A 152 4.98 -4.71 1.17
CA THR A 152 3.52 -4.81 1.05
C THR A 152 3.13 -6.24 0.68
N TYR A 153 2.21 -6.80 1.45
CA TYR A 153 1.68 -8.14 1.27
C TYR A 153 0.20 -8.07 0.92
N HIS A 154 -0.18 -8.66 -0.20
CA HIS A 154 -1.57 -8.83 -0.59
C HIS A 154 -1.96 -10.31 -0.55
N LEU A 155 -3.07 -10.62 0.12
CA LEU A 155 -3.74 -11.91 0.06
C LEU A 155 -5.10 -11.71 -0.61
N PRO A 156 -5.27 -12.05 -1.89
CA PRO A 156 -6.53 -11.91 -2.58
C PRO A 156 -7.57 -12.89 -1.99
N LEU A 157 -8.69 -12.35 -1.51
CA LEU A 157 -9.73 -13.13 -0.83
C LEU A 157 -10.94 -13.38 -1.73
N LYS A 158 -11.27 -12.40 -2.59
CA LYS A 158 -12.35 -12.46 -3.55
C LYS A 158 -11.91 -11.72 -4.82
N VAL A 159 -11.87 -12.44 -5.93
CA VAL A 159 -11.43 -11.93 -7.22
C VAL A 159 -12.52 -12.21 -8.26
N PRO A 160 -12.77 -11.31 -9.23
CA PRO A 160 -13.68 -11.58 -10.34
C PRO A 160 -13.32 -12.88 -11.09
N LYS A 161 -14.33 -13.55 -11.66
CA LYS A 161 -14.08 -14.77 -12.47
C LYS A 161 -13.18 -14.48 -13.66
N ASP A 162 -13.34 -13.32 -14.27
CA ASP A 162 -12.47 -12.80 -15.32
C ASP A 162 -11.30 -12.04 -14.68
N ARG A 163 -10.27 -12.82 -14.35
CA ARG A 163 -9.07 -12.34 -13.65
C ARG A 163 -8.19 -11.42 -14.50
N GLU A 164 -8.37 -11.44 -15.82
CA GLU A 164 -7.57 -10.61 -16.73
C GLU A 164 -7.84 -9.11 -16.53
N HIS A 165 -8.99 -8.77 -15.93
CA HIS A 165 -9.37 -7.39 -15.62
C HIS A 165 -9.09 -6.96 -14.17
N CYS A 166 -8.51 -7.85 -13.32
CA CYS A 166 -8.23 -7.55 -11.92
C CYS A 166 -6.76 -7.85 -11.59
N TRP A 167 -5.92 -6.82 -11.60
CA TRP A 167 -4.47 -6.98 -11.51
C TRP A 167 -3.75 -5.79 -10.89
N ILE A 168 -2.52 -6.03 -10.47
CA ILE A 168 -1.51 -5.01 -10.19
C ILE A 168 -0.40 -5.09 -11.23
N GLN A 169 0.01 -3.95 -11.77
CA GLN A 169 1.19 -3.81 -12.61
C GLN A 169 2.32 -3.19 -11.79
N ILE A 170 3.50 -3.81 -11.83
CA ILE A 170 4.69 -3.35 -11.11
C ILE A 170 5.81 -3.17 -12.12
N GLU A 171 6.50 -2.03 -12.04
CA GLU A 171 7.68 -1.74 -12.85
C GLU A 171 8.93 -2.21 -12.10
N ASP A 172 9.65 -3.15 -12.67
CA ASP A 172 10.95 -3.57 -12.16
C ASP A 172 12.09 -3.22 -13.15
N LYS A 173 13.31 -3.70 -12.89
CA LYS A 173 14.47 -3.48 -13.77
C LYS A 173 14.31 -4.05 -15.19
N ASP A 174 13.42 -5.02 -15.37
CA ASP A 174 13.16 -5.69 -16.65
C ASP A 174 11.91 -5.11 -17.35
N GLY A 175 11.28 -4.08 -16.79
CA GLY A 175 10.12 -3.38 -17.32
C GLY A 175 8.84 -3.60 -16.54
N LEU A 176 7.70 -3.34 -17.17
CA LEU A 176 6.37 -3.46 -16.57
C LEU A 176 5.92 -4.92 -16.56
N LYS A 177 5.55 -5.43 -15.39
CA LYS A 177 5.01 -6.78 -15.21
C LYS A 177 3.62 -6.74 -14.59
N VAL A 178 2.68 -7.44 -15.21
CA VAL A 178 1.31 -7.56 -14.74
C VAL A 178 1.18 -8.82 -13.88
N HIS A 179 0.61 -8.66 -12.69
CA HIS A 179 0.32 -9.72 -11.74
C HIS A 179 -1.19 -9.79 -11.51
N PRO A 180 -1.92 -10.68 -12.24
CA PRO A 180 -3.35 -10.89 -11.99
C PRO A 180 -3.53 -11.58 -10.65
N TRP A 181 -4.49 -11.10 -9.85
CA TRP A 181 -4.77 -11.73 -8.58
C TRP A 181 -5.48 -13.07 -8.72
N ALA A 182 -5.17 -13.98 -7.80
CA ALA A 182 -5.83 -15.25 -7.63
C ALA A 182 -6.18 -15.47 -6.16
N GLU A 183 -7.39 -15.92 -5.88
CA GLU A 183 -7.83 -16.20 -4.51
C GLU A 183 -6.87 -17.16 -3.79
N GLY A 184 -6.47 -16.79 -2.57
CA GLY A 184 -5.54 -17.56 -1.75
C GLY A 184 -4.07 -17.57 -2.21
N GLN A 185 -3.73 -16.92 -3.30
CA GLN A 185 -2.35 -16.80 -3.78
C GLN A 185 -1.83 -15.38 -3.51
N SER A 186 -0.95 -15.27 -2.53
CA SER A 186 -0.44 -13.98 -2.12
C SER A 186 0.58 -13.38 -3.08
N LEU A 187 0.73 -12.06 -2.99
CA LEU A 187 1.78 -11.28 -3.62
C LEU A 187 2.51 -10.49 -2.53
N LEU A 188 3.83 -10.68 -2.45
CA LEU A 188 4.72 -9.91 -1.59
C LEU A 188 5.60 -9.04 -2.48
N PHE A 189 5.59 -7.71 -2.27
CA PHE A 189 6.33 -6.79 -3.10
C PHE A 189 6.83 -5.56 -2.32
N ASP A 190 7.87 -4.93 -2.86
CA ASP A 190 8.37 -3.64 -2.42
C ASP A 190 7.56 -2.53 -3.13
N ASP A 191 6.69 -1.87 -2.40
CA ASP A 191 5.82 -0.83 -2.94
C ASP A 191 6.57 0.46 -3.34
N THR A 192 7.86 0.54 -3.06
CA THR A 192 8.70 1.66 -3.55
C THR A 192 8.96 1.59 -5.05
N TYR A 193 8.74 0.45 -5.68
CA TYR A 193 8.66 0.32 -7.14
C TYR A 193 7.36 0.90 -7.64
N ASN A 194 7.39 1.59 -8.81
CA ASN A 194 6.17 2.13 -9.39
C ASN A 194 5.16 1.02 -9.68
N HIS A 195 3.95 1.22 -9.22
CA HIS A 195 2.88 0.26 -9.44
C HIS A 195 1.52 0.94 -9.62
N GLU A 196 0.60 0.25 -10.25
CA GLU A 196 -0.80 0.65 -10.41
C GLU A 196 -1.72 -0.55 -10.32
N VAL A 197 -2.99 -0.31 -10.00
CA VAL A 197 -3.98 -1.37 -9.73
C VAL A 197 -5.26 -1.10 -10.48
N TRP A 198 -5.81 -2.17 -11.08
CA TRP A 198 -7.09 -2.15 -11.79
C TRP A 198 -8.01 -3.26 -11.29
N ASN A 199 -9.30 -2.93 -11.20
CA ASN A 199 -10.42 -3.87 -11.08
C ASN A 199 -11.52 -3.39 -12.03
N ASN A 200 -11.43 -3.77 -13.30
CA ASN A 200 -12.36 -3.38 -14.38
C ASN A 200 -13.63 -4.22 -14.37
#